data_e51823196429fcd1b693d8696a2aa9f4
#
_entry.id   e51823196429fcd1b693d8696a2aa9f4
#
_cell.length_a   1.000
_cell.length_b   1.000
_cell.length_c   1.000
_cell.angle_alpha   90.00
_cell.angle_beta   90.00
_cell.angle_gamma   90.00
#
_symmetry.space_group_name_H-M   'P 1'
#
loop_
_entity.id
_entity.type
_entity.pdbx_description
1 polymer ?
#
loop_
_entity_poly.entity_id
_entity_poly.type
_entity_poly.pdbx_seq_one_letter_code
_entity_poly.pdbx_strand_id
1 'polypeptide(L)'
;MYDMVVTLTGLDMARMKNGQMTRATAGYAYVGGACVRNSRLSKISSVALVEDSGAYSGVVVTAHEIGHLLGAVHDGDTAPSYLSRSPGAKTCPWSDGYMMSDFRRTSRGLRWSDCSTRQMKYFLRTSTASCLYNTPHSSSHPLAGPSVLAGAGLSLNAQCQADRGTNACYHDQRVCVQLFCYYKKTGSCYATRPAAEGSTCGRGKHCLSRKCVIRSRHYGKGNT
;
A
#
# COMPACT_ATOMS: atom_id res chain seq x y z
N MET A 1 9.05 9.88 20.43
CA MET A 1 9.89 9.15 19.48
C MET A 1 8.94 8.37 18.59
N TYR A 2 9.13 8.34 17.27
CA TYR A 2 8.23 7.65 16.35
C TYR A 2 8.68 6.20 16.16
N ASP A 3 7.74 5.28 16.08
CA ASP A 3 7.98 3.85 15.87
C ASP A 3 8.40 3.56 14.43
N MET A 4 7.79 4.31 13.50
CA MET A 4 8.15 4.35 12.09
C MET A 4 7.68 5.68 11.46
N VAL A 5 8.34 6.09 10.38
CA VAL A 5 8.00 7.29 9.61
C VAL A 5 7.84 6.90 8.14
N VAL A 6 6.72 7.28 7.54
CA VAL A 6 6.48 7.11 6.10
C VAL A 6 6.47 8.51 5.47
N THR A 7 7.37 8.74 4.52
CA THR A 7 7.44 9.98 3.76
C THR A 7 6.74 9.78 2.41
N LEU A 8 5.73 10.58 2.14
CA LEU A 8 5.06 10.62 0.84
C LEU A 8 5.72 11.68 -0.04
N THR A 9 6.04 11.36 -1.27
CA THR A 9 6.60 12.29 -2.25
C THR A 9 5.81 12.28 -3.55
N GLY A 10 5.55 13.47 -4.09
CA GLY A 10 5.00 13.63 -5.45
C GLY A 10 6.06 13.58 -6.55
N LEU A 11 7.34 13.40 -6.19
CA LEU A 11 8.43 13.29 -7.15
C LEU A 11 8.56 11.86 -7.64
N ASP A 12 8.86 11.68 -8.93
CA ASP A 12 9.14 10.40 -9.57
C ASP A 12 10.45 9.80 -8.99
N MET A 13 10.32 8.73 -8.22
CA MET A 13 11.44 8.09 -7.56
C MET A 13 12.31 7.31 -8.53
N ALA A 14 13.61 7.41 -8.38
CA ALA A 14 14.58 6.68 -9.18
C ALA A 14 15.65 6.02 -8.31
N ARG A 15 16.17 4.89 -8.76
CA ARG A 15 17.32 4.22 -8.14
C ARG A 15 18.33 3.77 -9.17
N MET A 16 19.57 3.69 -8.76
CA MET A 16 20.64 3.07 -9.57
C MET A 16 20.60 1.55 -9.38
N LYS A 17 20.52 0.81 -10.47
CA LYS A 17 20.64 -0.66 -10.49
C LYS A 17 21.63 -1.05 -11.58
N ASN A 18 22.73 -1.71 -11.19
CA ASN A 18 23.78 -2.13 -12.12
C ASN A 18 24.32 -0.97 -12.99
N GLY A 19 24.51 0.20 -12.39
CA GLY A 19 25.00 1.39 -13.10
C GLY A 19 23.95 2.11 -13.97
N GLN A 20 22.72 1.61 -14.06
CA GLN A 20 21.64 2.22 -14.80
C GLN A 20 20.58 2.81 -13.87
N MET A 21 20.08 3.99 -14.21
CA MET A 21 18.96 4.60 -13.51
C MET A 21 17.65 3.92 -13.90
N THR A 22 16.89 3.47 -12.92
CA THR A 22 15.51 2.95 -13.12
C THR A 22 14.53 3.79 -12.33
N ARG A 23 13.41 4.13 -12.95
CA ARG A 23 12.25 4.84 -12.38
C ARG A 23 11.09 3.89 -12.04
N ALA A 24 11.34 2.59 -12.08
CA ALA A 24 10.34 1.58 -11.73
C ALA A 24 10.16 1.40 -10.21
N THR A 25 10.73 2.30 -9.40
CA THR A 25 10.68 2.21 -7.95
C THR A 25 9.62 3.19 -7.44
N ALA A 26 8.52 2.68 -6.91
CA ALA A 26 7.46 3.49 -6.32
C ALA A 26 7.58 3.63 -4.79
N GLY A 27 8.43 2.82 -4.14
CA GLY A 27 8.67 2.87 -2.71
C GLY A 27 10.01 2.28 -2.32
N TYR A 28 10.43 2.57 -1.08
CA TYR A 28 11.64 2.03 -0.47
C TYR A 28 11.52 2.00 1.05
N ALA A 29 11.84 0.87 1.66
CA ALA A 29 11.91 0.70 3.11
C ALA A 29 12.97 -0.33 3.51
N TYR A 30 13.38 -0.28 4.78
CA TYR A 30 14.27 -1.30 5.35
C TYR A 30 13.46 -2.50 5.85
N VAL A 31 13.85 -3.70 5.46
CA VAL A 31 13.22 -4.93 5.96
C VAL A 31 13.48 -5.09 7.46
N GLY A 32 12.42 -5.17 8.27
CA GLY A 32 12.53 -5.23 9.73
C GLY A 32 13.04 -3.92 10.34
N GLY A 33 12.79 -2.78 9.68
CA GLY A 33 13.28 -1.48 10.11
C GLY A 33 12.48 -0.81 11.22
N ALA A 34 11.24 -1.24 11.48
CA ALA A 34 10.42 -0.63 12.53
C ALA A 34 11.14 -0.66 13.89
N CYS A 35 11.06 0.43 14.64
CA CYS A 35 11.77 0.66 15.91
C CYS A 35 13.31 0.71 15.82
N VAL A 36 13.93 0.46 14.66
CA VAL A 36 15.39 0.34 14.55
C VAL A 36 16.06 1.71 14.49
N ARG A 37 16.84 2.00 15.51
CA ARG A 37 17.68 3.18 15.63
C ARG A 37 19.06 2.81 16.13
N ASN A 38 20.09 3.29 15.47
CA ASN A 38 21.48 3.16 15.90
C ASN A 38 22.05 4.55 16.20
N SER A 39 22.09 4.92 17.49
CA SER A 39 22.57 6.24 17.92
C SER A 39 24.09 6.43 17.70
N ARG A 40 24.88 5.33 17.77
CA ARG A 40 26.33 5.38 17.53
C ARG A 40 26.64 5.76 16.08
N LEU A 41 25.85 5.26 15.13
CA LEU A 41 26.01 5.51 13.70
C LEU A 41 25.12 6.68 13.20
N SER A 42 24.37 7.34 14.09
CA SER A 42 23.37 8.35 13.74
C SER A 42 22.43 7.87 12.62
N LYS A 43 22.07 6.58 12.65
CA LYS A 43 21.28 5.92 11.62
C LYS A 43 19.90 5.54 12.15
N ILE A 44 18.87 5.83 11.36
CA ILE A 44 17.49 5.42 11.61
C ILE A 44 17.07 4.53 10.42
N SER A 45 16.57 3.32 10.72
CA SER A 45 16.04 2.39 9.70
C SER A 45 14.52 2.28 9.74
N SER A 46 13.85 2.93 10.71
CA SER A 46 12.39 2.95 10.85
C SER A 46 11.72 3.96 9.90
N VAL A 47 12.18 4.01 8.65
CA VAL A 47 11.71 4.97 7.65
C VAL A 47 11.34 4.27 6.36
N ALA A 48 10.31 4.78 5.69
CA ALA A 48 9.93 4.41 4.34
C ALA A 48 9.73 5.66 3.49
N LEU A 49 10.00 5.55 2.20
CA LEU A 49 9.70 6.53 1.17
C LEU A 49 8.64 5.93 0.24
N VAL A 50 7.65 6.71 -0.14
CA VAL A 50 6.55 6.28 -0.99
C VAL A 50 6.24 7.35 -2.01
N GLU A 51 6.19 6.98 -3.27
CA GLU A 51 5.70 7.85 -4.33
C GLU A 51 4.17 7.90 -4.29
N ASP A 52 3.61 9.10 -4.21
CA ASP A 52 2.19 9.36 -4.29
C ASP A 52 1.93 10.54 -5.24
N SER A 53 1.53 10.23 -6.44
CA SER A 53 1.13 11.20 -7.47
C SER A 53 -0.28 11.76 -7.26
N GLY A 54 -0.91 11.47 -6.15
CA GLY A 54 -2.27 11.87 -5.81
C GLY A 54 -3.30 10.78 -6.13
N ALA A 55 -4.57 11.08 -5.86
CA ALA A 55 -5.71 10.17 -6.06
C ALA A 55 -5.51 8.78 -5.45
N TYR A 56 -4.89 8.74 -4.27
CA TYR A 56 -4.60 7.51 -3.52
C TYR A 56 -3.62 6.54 -4.18
N SER A 57 -2.74 7.04 -5.07
CA SER A 57 -1.75 6.21 -5.76
C SER A 57 -0.79 5.52 -4.79
N GLY A 58 -0.40 6.20 -3.72
CA GLY A 58 0.54 5.70 -2.73
C GLY A 58 -0.04 4.67 -1.74
N VAL A 59 -1.36 4.44 -1.67
CA VAL A 59 -1.95 3.59 -0.60
C VAL A 59 -1.40 2.16 -0.61
N VAL A 60 -1.38 1.51 -1.78
CA VAL A 60 -0.89 0.12 -1.89
C VAL A 60 0.62 0.07 -1.69
N VAL A 61 1.34 1.08 -2.19
CA VAL A 61 2.79 1.20 -1.99
C VAL A 61 3.11 1.40 -0.50
N THR A 62 2.38 2.29 0.18
CA THR A 62 2.53 2.49 1.64
C THR A 62 2.33 1.19 2.40
N ALA A 63 1.28 0.42 2.09
CA ALA A 63 1.07 -0.87 2.72
C ALA A 63 2.24 -1.83 2.48
N HIS A 64 2.76 -1.89 1.25
CA HIS A 64 3.92 -2.71 0.88
C HIS A 64 5.16 -2.31 1.69
N GLU A 65 5.48 -1.02 1.75
CA GLU A 65 6.66 -0.51 2.48
C GLU A 65 6.53 -0.72 4.00
N ILE A 66 5.33 -0.57 4.56
CA ILE A 66 5.07 -0.95 5.96
C ILE A 66 5.29 -2.46 6.17
N GLY A 67 4.92 -3.30 5.19
CA GLY A 67 5.23 -4.72 5.22
C GLY A 67 6.74 -4.98 5.35
N HIS A 68 7.57 -4.25 4.59
CA HIS A 68 9.03 -4.30 4.73
C HIS A 68 9.49 -3.87 6.13
N LEU A 69 9.00 -2.73 6.63
CA LEU A 69 9.35 -2.28 7.99
C LEU A 69 8.98 -3.30 9.07
N LEU A 70 7.92 -4.08 8.86
CA LEU A 70 7.49 -5.16 9.74
C LEU A 70 8.16 -6.51 9.45
N GLY A 71 9.22 -6.54 8.64
CA GLY A 71 10.09 -7.70 8.44
C GLY A 71 9.75 -8.60 7.25
N ALA A 72 8.76 -8.26 6.43
CA ALA A 72 8.47 -9.02 5.22
C ALA A 72 9.44 -8.68 4.09
N VAL A 73 10.07 -9.67 3.48
CA VAL A 73 10.75 -9.55 2.19
C VAL A 73 9.74 -9.75 1.06
N HIS A 74 10.13 -9.52 -0.19
CA HIS A 74 9.29 -9.86 -1.34
C HIS A 74 8.99 -11.36 -1.37
N ASP A 75 7.81 -11.70 -1.88
CA ASP A 75 7.46 -13.10 -2.13
C ASP A 75 8.48 -13.71 -3.11
N GLY A 76 8.98 -14.91 -2.80
CA GLY A 76 10.06 -15.57 -3.48
C GLY A 76 11.46 -15.34 -2.88
N ASP A 77 11.65 -14.33 -2.05
CA ASP A 77 12.95 -13.98 -1.50
C ASP A 77 13.28 -14.71 -0.17
N THR A 78 14.58 -14.77 0.12
CA THR A 78 15.07 -15.20 1.44
C THR A 78 15.11 -14.05 2.43
N ALA A 79 15.01 -14.36 3.72
CA ALA A 79 15.26 -13.37 4.75
C ALA A 79 16.69 -12.85 4.67
N PRO A 80 16.92 -11.54 4.94
CA PRO A 80 18.28 -10.99 5.01
C PRO A 80 19.05 -11.58 6.21
N SER A 81 20.38 -11.63 6.13
CA SER A 81 21.24 -12.25 7.13
C SER A 81 21.04 -11.71 8.56
N TYR A 82 20.75 -10.43 8.69
CA TYR A 82 20.47 -9.79 9.99
C TYR A 82 19.11 -10.17 10.57
N LEU A 83 18.23 -10.82 9.80
CA LEU A 83 16.98 -11.44 10.24
C LEU A 83 17.01 -12.95 9.98
N SER A 84 18.14 -13.61 10.25
CA SER A 84 18.43 -15.00 9.88
C SER A 84 17.43 -16.04 10.42
N ARG A 85 16.69 -15.71 11.48
CA ARG A 85 15.64 -16.57 12.05
C ARG A 85 14.25 -16.29 11.46
N SER A 86 14.12 -15.29 10.59
CA SER A 86 12.86 -15.06 9.85
C SER A 86 12.65 -16.17 8.84
N PRO A 87 11.40 -16.64 8.66
CA PRO A 87 11.12 -17.74 7.73
C PRO A 87 11.37 -17.39 6.24
N GLY A 88 11.50 -16.09 5.91
CA GLY A 88 11.59 -15.65 4.53
C GLY A 88 10.33 -15.96 3.73
N ALA A 89 10.41 -15.83 2.41
CA ALA A 89 9.26 -15.97 1.52
C ALA A 89 9.48 -16.92 0.33
N LYS A 90 10.53 -17.74 0.34
CA LYS A 90 10.86 -18.65 -0.77
C LYS A 90 9.72 -19.58 -1.21
N THR A 91 8.84 -19.95 -0.28
CA THR A 91 7.73 -20.88 -0.57
C THR A 91 6.47 -20.19 -1.11
N CYS A 92 6.49 -18.86 -1.21
CA CYS A 92 5.40 -18.08 -1.78
C CYS A 92 5.88 -17.48 -3.11
N PRO A 93 5.42 -18.00 -4.26
CA PRO A 93 5.90 -17.53 -5.56
C PRO A 93 5.58 -16.05 -5.79
N TRP A 94 6.54 -15.28 -6.28
CA TRP A 94 6.35 -13.88 -6.67
C TRP A 94 5.23 -13.72 -7.72
N SER A 95 5.06 -14.71 -8.60
CA SER A 95 4.01 -14.76 -9.63
C SER A 95 2.59 -14.87 -9.08
N ASP A 96 2.40 -15.24 -7.81
CA ASP A 96 1.08 -15.30 -7.17
C ASP A 96 0.46 -13.92 -6.99
N GLY A 97 1.27 -12.86 -7.02
CA GLY A 97 0.82 -11.48 -7.09
C GLY A 97 0.16 -10.95 -5.83
N TYR A 98 0.64 -11.36 -4.66
CA TYR A 98 0.23 -10.81 -3.36
C TYR A 98 0.86 -9.44 -3.08
N MET A 99 0.59 -8.85 -1.92
CA MET A 99 1.02 -7.51 -1.51
C MET A 99 2.55 -7.32 -1.64
N MET A 100 3.34 -8.32 -1.25
CA MET A 100 4.81 -8.28 -1.33
C MET A 100 5.36 -8.75 -2.69
N SER A 101 4.56 -8.63 -3.75
CA SER A 101 4.96 -8.83 -5.14
C SER A 101 4.62 -7.61 -5.97
N ASP A 102 5.42 -7.30 -7.00
CA ASP A 102 5.09 -6.25 -7.98
C ASP A 102 4.12 -6.75 -9.06
N PHE A 103 3.88 -8.07 -9.11
CA PHE A 103 3.01 -8.71 -10.10
C PHE A 103 1.53 -8.70 -9.69
N ARG A 104 1.00 -7.54 -9.31
CA ARG A 104 -0.34 -7.37 -8.75
C ARG A 104 -1.40 -7.24 -9.84
N ARG A 105 -1.79 -8.35 -10.48
CA ARG A 105 -2.79 -8.39 -11.57
C ARG A 105 -4.17 -8.88 -11.14
N THR A 106 -4.31 -9.32 -9.90
CA THR A 106 -5.55 -9.89 -9.37
C THR A 106 -5.90 -9.28 -8.01
N SER A 107 -7.04 -9.68 -7.45
CA SER A 107 -7.43 -9.28 -6.10
C SER A 107 -6.44 -9.73 -5.01
N ARG A 108 -5.51 -10.65 -5.30
CA ARG A 108 -4.44 -11.06 -4.38
C ARG A 108 -3.48 -9.91 -4.08
N GLY A 109 -3.28 -8.97 -5.01
CA GLY A 109 -2.40 -7.81 -4.84
C GLY A 109 -2.76 -6.88 -3.68
N LEU A 110 -3.94 -7.06 -3.07
CA LEU A 110 -4.37 -6.36 -1.86
C LEU A 110 -4.42 -7.28 -0.63
N ARG A 111 -3.81 -8.46 -0.70
CA ARG A 111 -3.69 -9.41 0.41
C ARG A 111 -2.24 -9.71 0.71
N TRP A 112 -1.96 -10.00 1.95
CA TRP A 112 -0.69 -10.58 2.37
C TRP A 112 -0.64 -12.05 2.00
N SER A 113 0.51 -12.53 1.52
CA SER A 113 0.77 -13.97 1.42
C SER A 113 0.92 -14.59 2.81
N ASP A 114 0.82 -15.90 2.90
CA ASP A 114 1.11 -16.61 4.15
C ASP A 114 2.56 -16.40 4.59
N CYS A 115 3.50 -16.27 3.63
CA CYS A 115 4.88 -15.96 3.93
C CYS A 115 5.03 -14.58 4.56
N SER A 116 4.42 -13.54 3.97
CA SER A 116 4.44 -12.19 4.52
C SER A 116 3.85 -12.16 5.93
N THR A 117 2.72 -12.83 6.13
CA THR A 117 2.06 -12.91 7.44
C THR A 117 2.95 -13.60 8.47
N ARG A 118 3.62 -14.70 8.12
CA ARG A 118 4.55 -15.41 9.03
C ARG A 118 5.76 -14.56 9.39
N GLN A 119 6.34 -13.83 8.41
CA GLN A 119 7.49 -12.96 8.65
C GLN A 119 7.13 -11.79 9.57
N MET A 120 6.01 -11.11 9.31
CA MET A 120 5.53 -10.02 10.19
C MET A 120 5.24 -10.54 11.61
N LYS A 121 4.59 -11.69 11.76
CA LYS A 121 4.37 -12.32 13.07
C LYS A 121 5.69 -12.66 13.78
N TYR A 122 6.69 -13.13 13.03
CA TYR A 122 8.02 -13.36 13.58
C TYR A 122 8.65 -12.06 14.06
N PHE A 123 8.70 -11.02 13.24
CA PHE A 123 9.28 -9.72 13.58
C PHE A 123 8.62 -9.11 14.82
N LEU A 124 7.29 -9.09 14.87
CA LEU A 124 6.53 -8.56 16.01
C LEU A 124 6.84 -9.27 17.34
N ARG A 125 7.34 -10.51 17.33
CA ARG A 125 7.74 -11.24 18.53
C ARG A 125 9.18 -10.98 18.96
N THR A 126 9.94 -10.22 18.19
CA THR A 126 11.32 -9.86 18.53
C THR A 126 11.36 -8.68 19.50
N SER A 127 12.43 -8.58 20.30
CA SER A 127 12.67 -7.41 21.14
C SER A 127 12.82 -6.12 20.36
N THR A 128 13.24 -6.20 19.10
CA THR A 128 13.34 -5.05 18.18
C THR A 128 11.99 -4.35 18.00
N ALA A 129 10.90 -5.11 17.96
CA ALA A 129 9.55 -4.58 17.73
C ALA A 129 8.89 -4.01 19.01
N SER A 130 9.62 -3.91 20.11
CA SER A 130 9.05 -3.51 21.42
C SER A 130 8.36 -2.15 21.42
N CYS A 131 8.79 -1.21 20.60
CA CYS A 131 8.16 0.11 20.49
C CYS A 131 6.71 0.05 20.00
N LEU A 132 6.33 -1.00 19.27
CA LEU A 132 4.99 -1.18 18.71
C LEU A 132 3.94 -1.66 19.74
N TYR A 133 4.37 -1.97 20.97
CA TYR A 133 3.49 -2.46 22.04
C TYR A 133 3.17 -1.40 23.09
N ASN A 134 3.68 -0.17 22.94
CA ASN A 134 3.30 0.91 23.82
C ASN A 134 1.82 1.28 23.62
N THR A 135 1.18 1.71 24.69
CA THR A 135 -0.15 2.34 24.57
C THR A 135 0.04 3.69 23.87
N PRO A 136 -0.64 3.96 22.76
CA PRO A 136 -0.61 5.30 22.16
C PRO A 136 -0.98 6.31 23.23
N HIS A 137 -0.23 7.41 23.35
CA HIS A 137 -0.67 8.53 24.18
C HIS A 137 -2.12 8.84 23.79
N SER A 138 -3.01 8.78 24.79
CA SER A 138 -4.37 9.23 24.59
C SER A 138 -4.29 10.72 24.22
N SER A 139 -4.17 11.01 22.93
CA SER A 139 -4.41 12.34 22.45
C SER A 139 -5.86 12.63 22.81
N SER A 140 -6.08 13.70 23.53
CA SER A 140 -7.41 14.24 23.88
C SER A 140 -8.24 14.63 22.64
N HIS A 141 -7.73 14.34 21.46
CA HIS A 141 -8.43 14.46 20.19
C HIS A 141 -8.89 13.06 19.75
N PRO A 142 -10.19 12.75 19.91
CA PRO A 142 -10.74 11.57 19.26
C PRO A 142 -10.52 11.73 17.76
N LEU A 143 -9.82 10.77 17.15
CA LEU A 143 -9.77 10.59 15.68
C LEU A 143 -11.15 10.20 15.11
N ALA A 144 -12.22 10.55 15.81
CA ALA A 144 -13.60 10.32 15.45
C ALA A 144 -14.15 11.47 14.61
N GLY A 145 -13.48 11.76 13.50
CA GLY A 145 -14.22 12.30 12.36
C GLY A 145 -15.06 11.17 11.74
N PRO A 146 -16.20 11.47 11.08
CA PRO A 146 -16.92 10.46 10.33
C PRO A 146 -15.92 9.79 9.38
N SER A 147 -15.80 8.45 9.43
CA SER A 147 -14.91 7.70 8.57
C SER A 147 -15.47 7.73 7.14
N VAL A 148 -15.24 8.83 6.45
CA VAL A 148 -15.58 8.97 5.04
C VAL A 148 -14.56 8.12 4.27
N LEU A 149 -15.04 7.10 3.57
CA LEU A 149 -14.18 6.28 2.72
C LEU A 149 -13.57 7.17 1.63
N ALA A 150 -12.28 7.03 1.41
CA ALA A 150 -11.47 7.86 0.52
C ALA A 150 -12.10 8.06 -0.88
N GLY A 151 -12.61 7.00 -1.48
CA GLY A 151 -13.24 7.03 -2.81
C GLY A 151 -14.66 7.61 -2.83
N ALA A 152 -15.25 7.96 -1.68
CA ALA A 152 -16.59 8.55 -1.66
C ALA A 152 -16.59 9.99 -2.20
N GLY A 153 -15.46 10.71 -2.05
CA GLY A 153 -15.29 12.10 -2.51
C GLY A 153 -14.55 12.23 -3.85
N LEU A 154 -14.09 11.13 -4.46
CA LEU A 154 -13.28 11.18 -5.68
C LEU A 154 -13.83 10.23 -6.75
N SER A 155 -14.31 10.79 -7.88
CA SER A 155 -14.84 9.99 -8.97
C SER A 155 -13.76 9.09 -9.61
N LEU A 156 -14.17 8.00 -10.27
CA LEU A 156 -13.26 7.13 -11.02
C LEU A 156 -12.49 7.89 -12.11
N ASN A 157 -13.17 8.84 -12.78
CA ASN A 157 -12.52 9.71 -13.75
C ASN A 157 -11.45 10.59 -13.10
N ALA A 158 -11.74 11.19 -11.94
CA ALA A 158 -10.76 12.01 -11.22
C ALA A 158 -9.55 11.18 -10.77
N GLN A 159 -9.75 9.93 -10.38
CA GLN A 159 -8.67 9.00 -10.06
C GLN A 159 -7.79 8.70 -11.29
N CYS A 160 -8.39 8.45 -12.47
CA CYS A 160 -7.66 8.26 -13.72
C CYS A 160 -7.00 9.54 -14.22
N GLN A 161 -7.62 10.72 -14.01
CA GLN A 161 -7.02 12.00 -14.36
C GLN A 161 -5.73 12.25 -13.58
N ALA A 162 -5.73 11.99 -12.26
CA ALA A 162 -4.55 12.16 -11.42
C ALA A 162 -3.45 11.15 -11.75
N ASP A 163 -3.81 9.90 -12.12
CA ASP A 163 -2.85 8.83 -12.40
C ASP A 163 -2.28 8.89 -13.83
N ARG A 164 -3.12 9.19 -14.82
CA ARG A 164 -2.78 9.05 -16.26
C ARG A 164 -3.21 10.23 -17.13
N GLY A 165 -3.79 11.27 -16.56
CA GLY A 165 -4.32 12.40 -17.30
C GLY A 165 -5.50 12.04 -18.23
N THR A 166 -6.32 11.05 -17.86
CA THR A 166 -7.36 10.49 -18.70
C THR A 166 -8.59 10.03 -17.91
N ASN A 167 -9.58 9.43 -18.56
CA ASN A 167 -10.81 8.99 -17.92
C ASN A 167 -10.84 7.49 -17.66
N ALA A 168 -11.71 7.08 -16.73
CA ALA A 168 -11.97 5.69 -16.46
C ALA A 168 -12.72 5.04 -17.63
N CYS A 169 -12.35 3.79 -17.95
CA CYS A 169 -13.00 3.00 -19.00
C CYS A 169 -14.29 2.34 -18.52
N TYR A 170 -14.32 1.93 -17.26
CA TYR A 170 -15.41 1.14 -16.70
C TYR A 170 -15.91 1.76 -15.39
N HIS A 171 -17.21 1.53 -15.10
CA HIS A 171 -17.90 2.04 -13.92
C HIS A 171 -18.70 0.93 -13.22
N ASP A 172 -18.18 -0.29 -13.24
CA ASP A 172 -18.80 -1.49 -12.69
C ASP A 172 -17.91 -2.16 -11.62
N GLN A 173 -18.30 -3.33 -11.16
CA GLN A 173 -17.61 -4.06 -10.09
C GLN A 173 -16.10 -4.31 -10.32
N ARG A 174 -15.64 -4.32 -11.57
CA ARG A 174 -14.23 -4.52 -11.92
C ARG A 174 -13.33 -3.48 -11.26
N VAL A 175 -13.80 -2.24 -11.13
CA VAL A 175 -12.99 -1.14 -10.60
C VAL A 175 -12.57 -1.34 -9.16
N CYS A 176 -13.30 -2.13 -8.38
CA CYS A 176 -12.93 -2.46 -7.00
C CYS A 176 -11.70 -3.38 -6.91
N VAL A 177 -11.36 -4.06 -7.99
CA VAL A 177 -10.16 -4.92 -8.08
C VAL A 177 -9.07 -4.23 -8.86
N GLN A 178 -9.41 -3.63 -9.99
CA GLN A 178 -8.51 -2.86 -10.85
C GLN A 178 -9.30 -1.73 -11.52
N LEU A 179 -8.83 -0.50 -11.37
CA LEU A 179 -9.31 0.64 -12.14
C LEU A 179 -8.65 0.61 -13.52
N PHE A 180 -9.43 0.78 -14.56
CA PHE A 180 -8.97 0.81 -15.95
C PHE A 180 -9.08 2.23 -16.47
N CYS A 181 -7.95 2.82 -16.86
CA CYS A 181 -7.87 4.16 -17.40
C CYS A 181 -7.59 4.10 -18.90
N TYR A 182 -8.25 4.95 -19.66
CA TYR A 182 -8.09 5.04 -21.11
C TYR A 182 -6.72 5.61 -21.46
N TYR A 183 -6.04 5.00 -22.42
CA TYR A 183 -4.75 5.49 -22.89
C TYR A 183 -4.86 5.94 -24.35
N LYS A 184 -4.83 7.25 -24.55
CA LYS A 184 -5.08 7.89 -25.86
C LYS A 184 -4.16 7.40 -26.98
N LYS A 185 -2.87 7.12 -26.66
CA LYS A 185 -1.89 6.72 -27.66
C LYS A 185 -2.17 5.38 -28.34
N THR A 186 -2.78 4.45 -27.60
CA THR A 186 -3.09 3.09 -28.11
C THR A 186 -4.58 2.85 -28.33
N GLY A 187 -5.44 3.78 -27.93
CA GLY A 187 -6.89 3.60 -27.96
C GLY A 187 -7.41 2.52 -27.01
N SER A 188 -6.62 2.14 -26.01
CA SER A 188 -6.89 0.97 -25.15
C SER A 188 -7.06 1.35 -23.69
N CYS A 189 -7.68 0.46 -22.92
CA CYS A 189 -7.85 0.60 -21.48
C CYS A 189 -6.75 -0.18 -20.75
N TYR A 190 -5.99 0.51 -19.91
CA TYR A 190 -4.93 -0.10 -19.11
C TYR A 190 -5.39 -0.24 -17.66
N ALA A 191 -5.13 -1.40 -17.10
CA ALA A 191 -5.32 -1.66 -15.68
C ALA A 191 -4.30 -0.85 -14.87
N THR A 192 -4.81 -0.17 -13.86
CA THR A 192 -4.00 0.54 -12.86
C THR A 192 -4.20 -0.10 -11.47
N ARG A 193 -4.04 0.65 -10.40
CA ARG A 193 -4.39 0.21 -9.05
C ARG A 193 -5.91 0.01 -8.90
N PRO A 194 -6.38 -0.64 -7.84
CA PRO A 194 -7.80 -0.63 -7.49
C PRO A 194 -8.31 0.79 -7.27
N ALA A 195 -9.57 1.05 -7.60
CA ALA A 195 -10.22 2.29 -7.19
C ALA A 195 -10.24 2.39 -5.65
N ALA A 196 -10.16 3.62 -5.15
CA ALA A 196 -10.15 3.87 -3.70
C ALA A 196 -11.39 3.31 -3.02
N GLU A 197 -11.24 2.84 -1.78
CA GLU A 197 -12.36 2.35 -0.96
C GLU A 197 -13.47 3.42 -0.86
N GLY A 198 -14.70 3.02 -1.10
CA GLY A 198 -15.84 3.93 -1.19
C GLY A 198 -16.17 4.44 -2.60
N SER A 199 -15.32 4.20 -3.61
CA SER A 199 -15.60 4.56 -5.00
C SER A 199 -16.86 3.87 -5.50
N THR A 200 -17.66 4.59 -6.30
CA THR A 200 -18.88 4.05 -6.90
C THR A 200 -18.54 2.95 -7.91
N CYS A 201 -19.17 1.78 -7.78
CA CYS A 201 -18.97 0.62 -8.67
C CYS A 201 -20.29 0.10 -9.26
N GLY A 202 -21.34 0.91 -9.24
CA GLY A 202 -22.67 0.63 -9.73
C GLY A 202 -23.72 1.47 -8.98
N ARG A 203 -24.95 1.46 -9.46
CA ARG A 203 -26.03 2.24 -8.84
C ARG A 203 -26.26 1.81 -7.39
N GLY A 204 -26.08 2.73 -6.44
CA GLY A 204 -26.21 2.48 -5.00
C GLY A 204 -25.16 1.55 -4.40
N LYS A 205 -24.06 1.28 -5.12
CA LYS A 205 -22.97 0.40 -4.68
C LYS A 205 -21.64 1.14 -4.60
N HIS A 206 -20.76 0.65 -3.73
CA HIS A 206 -19.41 1.14 -3.60
C HIS A 206 -18.40 0.02 -3.38
N CYS A 207 -17.15 0.31 -3.63
CA CYS A 207 -16.05 -0.59 -3.32
C CYS A 207 -15.79 -0.64 -1.82
N LEU A 208 -15.79 -1.84 -1.26
CA LEU A 208 -15.38 -2.11 0.11
C LEU A 208 -14.65 -3.45 0.14
N SER A 209 -13.42 -3.45 0.64
CA SER A 209 -12.56 -4.65 0.69
C SER A 209 -12.53 -5.39 -0.66
N ARG A 210 -12.39 -4.65 -1.76
CA ARG A 210 -12.32 -5.12 -3.16
C ARG A 210 -13.60 -5.76 -3.70
N LYS A 211 -14.70 -5.61 -3.00
CA LYS A 211 -16.03 -6.07 -3.44
C LYS A 211 -16.90 -4.86 -3.73
N CYS A 212 -17.71 -4.96 -4.76
CA CYS A 212 -18.74 -3.99 -5.04
C CYS A 212 -19.98 -4.35 -4.21
N VAL A 213 -20.19 -3.61 -3.13
CA VAL A 213 -21.26 -3.87 -2.14
C VAL A 213 -22.29 -2.75 -2.13
N ILE A 214 -23.49 -3.05 -1.65
CA ILE A 214 -24.56 -2.05 -1.47
C ILE A 214 -24.10 -1.03 -0.42
N ARG A 215 -24.27 0.25 -0.70
CA ARG A 215 -23.95 1.33 0.24
C ARG A 215 -24.93 1.28 1.41
N SER A 216 -24.47 0.87 2.59
CA SER A 216 -25.29 0.92 3.80
C SER A 216 -25.45 2.38 4.27
N ARG A 217 -26.63 2.72 4.85
CA ARG A 217 -26.95 4.08 5.30
C ARG A 217 -26.02 4.60 6.42
N HIS A 218 -25.19 3.75 7.01
CA HIS A 218 -24.28 4.12 8.09
C HIS A 218 -22.94 4.76 7.63
N TYR A 219 -22.62 4.73 6.33
CA TYR A 219 -21.37 5.31 5.78
C TYR A 219 -21.61 6.59 4.98
N GLY A 220 -22.59 7.42 5.30
CA GLY A 220 -22.89 8.52 4.41
C GLY A 220 -23.80 9.62 4.91
N LYS A 221 -23.69 10.04 6.16
CA LYS A 221 -24.23 11.35 6.59
C LYS A 221 -23.08 12.22 7.09
N GLY A 222 -22.31 12.78 6.14
CA GLY A 222 -21.68 14.08 6.35
C GLY A 222 -22.83 15.11 6.22
N ASN A 223 -23.10 15.85 7.27
CA ASN A 223 -24.05 16.97 7.25
C ASN A 223 -23.60 17.98 6.19
N THR A 224 -24.54 18.34 5.31
CA THR A 224 -24.50 19.55 4.49
C THR A 224 -24.42 20.78 5.36
#